data_145ece3848541aae44a4f44868603c86
#
_entry.id   145ece3848541aae44a4f44868603c86
#
_cell.length_a   1.000
_cell.length_b   1.000
_cell.length_c   1.000
_cell.angle_alpha   90.00
_cell.angle_beta   90.00
_cell.angle_gamma   90.00
#
_symmetry.space_group_name_H-M   'P 1'
#
loop_
_entity.id
_entity.type
_entity.pdbx_description
1 polymer ?
#
loop_
_entity_poly.entity_id
_entity_poly.type
_entity_poly.pdbx_seq_one_letter_code
_entity_poly.pdbx_strand_id
1 'polypeptide(L)'
;MTFSTPWIGRKRVAFVPLFRPHAAPPDQIPPDWGNAILRRVLFDPRPEANGADRSLRAWVRAASSGRADIDPVVLPMQTLDRQVVEANDLDGLLGAQLRSQGIDSAVLVMLGGRGAGTNRGFWSRVVMVESNGVWLMEIIHGLTGFKDLYSFANDVDPLERDIDTFDQMSASSQTHPTAFTKNELGWLDAAAIVQHAGGTAHYDLQHNSLAQPPAAGRAAAVRVGSGFPYVMVEARRKTDPFETGFPKTNDAEERGIASEGVIAYRVQTRNPTIQEREGHKKPLVLMTLQALQPGQSAPLDNGVTLTVAGEIPGGFAIQVKDPATTVPDVFELQGTIAAHLVQQAGLVPKFTGATNPTAAFVISQSPLAGKVVSRGSTVTMRLKIGPVP
;
A
#
# COMPACT_ATOMS: atom_id res chain seq x y z
N MET A 1 4.41 -12.71 -11.37
CA MET A 1 4.62 -13.17 -9.99
C MET A 1 3.92 -12.18 -9.08
N THR A 2 3.04 -12.65 -8.22
CA THR A 2 2.40 -11.84 -7.16
C THR A 2 3.45 -11.59 -6.08
N PHE A 3 3.51 -10.39 -5.54
CA PHE A 3 4.49 -9.98 -4.54
C PHE A 3 4.25 -10.57 -3.19
N SER A 4 2.99 -10.78 -2.89
CA SER A 4 2.51 -11.34 -1.66
C SER A 4 1.47 -12.41 -1.96
N THR A 5 1.33 -13.35 -1.05
CA THR A 5 0.18 -14.26 -1.05
C THR A 5 -1.00 -13.50 -0.45
N PRO A 6 -2.16 -13.41 -1.12
CA PRO A 6 -3.32 -12.74 -0.53
C PRO A 6 -3.73 -13.37 0.80
N TRP A 7 -4.07 -12.52 1.76
CA TRP A 7 -4.67 -12.98 3.02
C TRP A 7 -6.18 -12.88 2.96
N ILE A 8 -6.81 -13.93 2.49
CA ILE A 8 -8.27 -14.04 2.39
C ILE A 8 -8.77 -15.15 3.31
N GLY A 9 -9.90 -14.88 3.96
CA GLY A 9 -10.53 -15.82 4.89
C GLY A 9 -9.81 -15.87 6.25
N ARG A 10 -10.21 -16.83 7.06
CA ARG A 10 -9.65 -17.03 8.40
C ARG A 10 -8.33 -17.79 8.31
N LYS A 11 -7.29 -17.23 8.90
CA LYS A 11 -5.95 -17.84 9.01
C LYS A 11 -5.67 -18.27 10.43
N ARG A 12 -5.20 -19.51 10.59
CA ARG A 12 -4.78 -20.05 11.88
C ARG A 12 -3.35 -19.65 12.17
N VAL A 13 -3.16 -18.85 13.20
CA VAL A 13 -1.85 -18.34 13.60
C VAL A 13 -1.48 -18.89 14.98
N ALA A 14 -0.39 -19.65 15.02
CA ALA A 14 0.14 -20.14 16.29
C ALA A 14 0.98 -19.06 16.98
N PHE A 15 0.71 -18.82 18.25
CA PHE A 15 1.54 -17.99 19.13
C PHE A 15 2.33 -18.89 20.05
N VAL A 16 3.65 -18.81 19.94
CA VAL A 16 4.60 -19.68 20.67
C VAL A 16 5.34 -18.82 21.68
N PRO A 17 4.90 -18.78 22.94
CA PRO A 17 5.60 -18.06 23.98
C PRO A 17 6.97 -18.68 24.22
N LEU A 18 8.01 -17.83 24.28
CA LEU A 18 9.38 -18.28 24.50
C LEU A 18 9.98 -17.64 25.75
N PHE A 19 10.47 -18.49 26.63
CA PHE A 19 11.29 -18.11 27.78
C PHE A 19 12.76 -18.42 27.52
N ARG A 20 13.62 -17.44 27.83
CA ARG A 20 15.08 -17.54 27.66
C ARG A 20 15.75 -17.28 29.01
N PRO A 21 16.16 -18.32 29.76
CA PRO A 21 16.74 -18.18 31.10
C PRO A 21 17.94 -17.25 31.20
N HIS A 22 18.73 -17.15 30.11
CA HIS A 22 19.98 -16.38 30.07
C HIS A 22 19.90 -15.10 29.24
N ALA A 23 18.70 -14.61 28.89
CA ALA A 23 18.56 -13.33 28.21
C ALA A 23 18.95 -12.16 29.13
N ALA A 24 19.53 -11.12 28.58
CA ALA A 24 19.87 -9.90 29.29
C ALA A 24 19.13 -8.69 28.68
N PRO A 25 18.19 -8.05 29.39
CA PRO A 25 17.71 -8.40 30.73
C PRO A 25 16.98 -9.75 30.73
N PRO A 26 16.95 -10.44 31.86
CA PRO A 26 16.27 -11.74 31.94
C PRO A 26 14.82 -11.62 31.54
N ASP A 27 14.32 -12.64 30.85
CA ASP A 27 12.92 -12.70 30.47
C ASP A 27 12.04 -12.72 31.73
N GLN A 28 10.96 -11.97 31.71
CA GLN A 28 9.95 -11.98 32.76
C GLN A 28 8.70 -12.68 32.23
N ILE A 29 8.24 -13.65 32.99
CA ILE A 29 7.02 -14.39 32.65
C ILE A 29 5.84 -13.71 33.34
N PRO A 30 4.93 -13.05 32.57
CA PRO A 30 3.68 -12.56 33.15
C PRO A 30 2.86 -13.72 33.73
N PRO A 31 2.22 -13.57 34.89
CA PRO A 31 1.46 -14.66 35.52
C PRO A 31 0.36 -15.27 34.63
N ASP A 32 -0.20 -14.46 33.71
CA ASP A 32 -1.29 -14.84 32.82
C ASP A 32 -0.93 -14.71 31.33
N TRP A 33 0.33 -14.94 30.97
CA TRP A 33 0.85 -14.69 29.62
C TRP A 33 -0.03 -15.26 28.50
N GLY A 34 -0.60 -16.45 28.67
CA GLY A 34 -1.48 -17.06 27.66
C GLY A 34 -2.77 -16.25 27.45
N ASN A 35 -3.41 -15.80 28.53
CA ASN A 35 -4.58 -14.94 28.47
C ASN A 35 -4.21 -13.54 27.95
N ALA A 36 -3.04 -13.04 28.28
CA ALA A 36 -2.57 -11.75 27.77
C ALA A 36 -2.43 -11.78 26.24
N ILE A 37 -1.88 -12.86 25.67
CA ILE A 37 -1.82 -13.06 24.21
C ILE A 37 -3.25 -13.13 23.62
N LEU A 38 -4.12 -13.95 24.20
CA LEU A 38 -5.49 -14.10 23.70
C LEU A 38 -6.28 -12.80 23.76
N ARG A 39 -6.15 -12.01 24.84
CA ARG A 39 -6.76 -10.67 24.89
C ARG A 39 -6.26 -9.79 23.76
N ARG A 40 -4.95 -9.67 23.60
CA ARG A 40 -4.36 -8.87 22.53
C ARG A 40 -4.87 -9.26 21.14
N VAL A 41 -5.02 -10.56 20.88
CA VAL A 41 -5.42 -11.05 19.56
C VAL A 41 -6.91 -10.97 19.34
N LEU A 42 -7.73 -11.34 20.33
CA LEU A 42 -9.17 -11.55 20.14
C LEU A 42 -10.04 -10.37 20.58
N PHE A 43 -9.70 -9.73 21.69
CA PHE A 43 -10.48 -8.64 22.26
C PHE A 43 -9.64 -7.81 23.24
N ASP A 44 -9.23 -6.63 22.82
CA ASP A 44 -8.39 -5.70 23.58
C ASP A 44 -9.06 -4.31 23.69
N PRO A 45 -10.07 -4.16 24.57
CA PRO A 45 -10.72 -2.89 24.75
C PRO A 45 -9.76 -1.90 25.43
N ARG A 46 -9.58 -0.74 24.82
CA ARG A 46 -8.67 0.29 25.30
C ARG A 46 -9.44 1.45 25.91
N PRO A 47 -9.26 1.72 27.22
CA PRO A 47 -9.91 2.87 27.87
C PRO A 47 -9.60 4.19 27.17
N GLU A 48 -8.37 4.36 26.67
CA GLU A 48 -7.91 5.55 25.95
C GLU A 48 -8.63 5.74 24.61
N ALA A 49 -9.20 4.68 24.06
CA ALA A 49 -10.01 4.68 22.84
C ALA A 49 -11.50 4.54 23.14
N ASN A 50 -11.97 5.05 24.28
CA ASN A 50 -13.37 4.97 24.73
C ASN A 50 -13.92 3.52 24.79
N GLY A 51 -13.08 2.56 25.14
CA GLY A 51 -13.43 1.14 25.18
C GLY A 51 -13.50 0.45 23.81
N ALA A 52 -13.05 1.09 22.75
CA ALA A 52 -12.99 0.45 21.44
C ALA A 52 -12.05 -0.76 21.45
N ASP A 53 -12.47 -1.83 20.80
CA ASP A 53 -11.66 -3.02 20.64
C ASP A 53 -10.51 -2.76 19.64
N ARG A 54 -9.29 -2.78 20.14
CA ARG A 54 -8.07 -2.61 19.32
C ARG A 54 -7.26 -3.90 19.20
N SER A 55 -7.89 -5.05 19.38
CA SER A 55 -7.26 -6.34 19.16
C SER A 55 -6.76 -6.48 17.72
N LEU A 56 -5.81 -7.40 17.53
CA LEU A 56 -5.31 -7.71 16.19
C LEU A 56 -6.43 -8.16 15.26
N ARG A 57 -7.37 -8.95 15.78
CA ARG A 57 -8.53 -9.45 15.04
C ARG A 57 -9.50 -8.34 14.65
N ALA A 58 -9.78 -7.39 15.53
CA ALA A 58 -10.62 -6.24 15.25
C ALA A 58 -10.01 -5.41 14.12
N TRP A 59 -8.71 -5.16 14.18
CA TRP A 59 -8.01 -4.44 13.13
C TRP A 59 -8.04 -5.19 11.79
N VAL A 60 -7.70 -6.50 11.77
CA VAL A 60 -7.70 -7.29 10.54
C VAL A 60 -9.07 -7.23 9.85
N ARG A 61 -10.15 -7.39 10.63
CA ARG A 61 -11.52 -7.31 10.09
C ARG A 61 -11.87 -5.93 9.57
N ALA A 62 -11.51 -4.88 10.29
CA ALA A 62 -11.75 -3.51 9.86
C ALA A 62 -10.94 -3.18 8.60
N ALA A 63 -9.63 -3.40 8.61
CA ALA A 63 -8.73 -3.08 7.52
C ALA A 63 -9.04 -3.86 6.23
N SER A 64 -9.50 -5.11 6.36
CA SER A 64 -9.86 -5.97 5.23
C SER A 64 -11.33 -5.88 4.82
N SER A 65 -12.15 -5.08 5.51
CA SER A 65 -13.61 -5.06 5.34
C SER A 65 -14.25 -6.44 5.50
N GLY A 66 -13.75 -7.22 6.47
CA GLY A 66 -14.23 -8.56 6.77
C GLY A 66 -13.71 -9.67 5.83
N ARG A 67 -12.87 -9.35 4.84
CA ARG A 67 -12.30 -10.34 3.91
C ARG A 67 -11.26 -11.25 4.57
N ALA A 68 -10.62 -10.80 5.63
CA ALA A 68 -9.63 -11.55 6.40
C ALA A 68 -10.03 -11.67 7.87
N ASP A 69 -9.56 -12.74 8.51
CA ASP A 69 -9.75 -12.98 9.94
C ASP A 69 -8.55 -13.76 10.50
N ILE A 70 -8.38 -13.71 11.81
CA ILE A 70 -7.33 -14.41 12.53
C ILE A 70 -7.96 -15.41 13.52
N ASP A 71 -7.43 -16.64 13.54
CA ASP A 71 -7.78 -17.71 14.47
C ASP A 71 -6.53 -18.08 15.29
N PRO A 72 -6.40 -17.58 16.53
CA PRO A 72 -5.19 -17.79 17.32
C PRO A 72 -5.16 -19.18 17.96
N VAL A 73 -3.97 -19.78 17.92
CA VAL A 73 -3.64 -20.98 18.68
C VAL A 73 -2.46 -20.65 19.60
N VAL A 74 -2.69 -20.53 20.89
CA VAL A 74 -1.61 -20.28 21.85
C VAL A 74 -1.04 -21.63 22.30
N LEU A 75 0.25 -21.83 22.05
CA LEU A 75 0.96 -23.04 22.43
C LEU A 75 1.49 -22.99 23.86
N PRO A 76 1.81 -24.12 24.46
CA PRO A 76 2.60 -24.16 25.69
C PRO A 76 3.92 -23.40 25.51
N MET A 77 4.35 -22.73 26.60
CA MET A 77 5.61 -22.01 26.62
C MET A 77 6.77 -22.95 26.30
N GLN A 78 7.65 -22.48 25.42
CA GLN A 78 8.90 -23.14 25.11
C GLN A 78 10.03 -22.50 25.93
N THR A 79 11.01 -23.30 26.33
CA THR A 79 12.21 -22.80 26.99
C THR A 79 13.42 -23.15 26.13
N LEU A 80 14.17 -22.14 25.72
CA LEU A 80 15.40 -22.31 24.98
C LEU A 80 16.55 -21.61 25.70
N ASP A 81 17.56 -22.39 26.01
CA ASP A 81 18.76 -21.93 26.70
C ASP A 81 19.77 -21.35 25.66
N ARG A 82 19.37 -20.27 25.02
CA ARG A 82 20.18 -19.58 24.03
C ARG A 82 20.00 -18.06 24.15
N GLN A 83 21.09 -17.32 23.95
CA GLN A 83 21.07 -15.86 23.94
C GLN A 83 20.29 -15.31 22.73
N VAL A 84 20.48 -15.93 21.57
CA VAL A 84 19.82 -15.56 20.33
C VAL A 84 18.97 -16.74 19.86
N VAL A 85 17.69 -16.49 19.59
CA VAL A 85 16.75 -17.48 19.06
C VAL A 85 16.34 -17.03 17.67
N GLU A 86 16.67 -17.84 16.69
CA GLU A 86 16.24 -17.67 15.32
C GLU A 86 14.98 -18.49 15.02
N ALA A 87 14.17 -18.04 14.05
CA ALA A 87 12.97 -18.76 13.63
C ALA A 87 13.27 -20.22 13.25
N ASN A 88 14.45 -20.48 12.65
CA ASN A 88 14.88 -21.81 12.24
C ASN A 88 15.12 -22.76 13.43
N ASP A 89 15.44 -22.23 14.61
CA ASP A 89 15.65 -23.07 15.80
C ASP A 89 14.36 -23.78 16.21
N LEU A 90 13.21 -23.11 16.02
CA LEU A 90 11.91 -23.67 16.34
C LEU A 90 11.29 -24.43 15.16
N ASP A 91 11.64 -24.12 13.94
CA ASP A 91 11.11 -24.83 12.77
C ASP A 91 11.49 -26.31 12.80
N GLY A 92 12.71 -26.61 13.17
CA GLY A 92 13.17 -28.00 13.37
C GLY A 92 12.46 -28.75 14.50
N LEU A 93 11.98 -28.04 15.52
CA LEU A 93 11.30 -28.63 16.66
C LEU A 93 9.78 -28.76 16.46
N LEU A 94 9.12 -27.71 15.96
CA LEU A 94 7.68 -27.59 15.93
C LEU A 94 7.10 -27.40 14.54
N GLY A 95 7.90 -26.98 13.57
CA GLY A 95 7.40 -26.53 12.27
C GLY A 95 6.59 -27.57 11.51
N ALA A 96 7.09 -28.83 11.45
CA ALA A 96 6.37 -29.92 10.78
C ALA A 96 5.03 -30.24 11.47
N GLN A 97 5.03 -30.28 12.79
CA GLN A 97 3.83 -30.52 13.59
C GLN A 97 2.79 -29.41 13.37
N LEU A 98 3.19 -28.14 13.44
CA LEU A 98 2.27 -27.01 13.26
C LEU A 98 1.63 -27.01 11.86
N ARG A 99 2.44 -27.24 10.82
CA ARG A 99 1.92 -27.34 9.44
C ARG A 99 0.95 -28.51 9.28
N SER A 100 1.23 -29.66 9.92
CA SER A 100 0.31 -30.82 9.88
C SER A 100 -1.01 -30.56 10.60
N GLN A 101 -1.04 -29.64 11.55
CA GLN A 101 -2.24 -29.18 12.25
C GLN A 101 -2.99 -28.06 11.49
N GLY A 102 -2.56 -27.70 10.28
CA GLY A 102 -3.19 -26.67 9.48
C GLY A 102 -2.95 -25.26 10.00
N ILE A 103 -1.79 -25.01 10.64
CA ILE A 103 -1.36 -23.67 11.03
C ILE A 103 -0.79 -22.98 9.79
N ASP A 104 -1.29 -21.78 9.49
CA ASP A 104 -0.87 -20.99 8.32
C ASP A 104 0.43 -20.22 8.60
N SER A 105 0.65 -19.76 9.83
CA SER A 105 1.87 -19.05 10.27
C SER A 105 2.05 -19.19 11.77
N ALA A 106 3.29 -19.03 12.24
CA ALA A 106 3.63 -19.08 13.66
C ALA A 106 4.39 -17.81 14.08
N VAL A 107 4.00 -17.27 15.23
CA VAL A 107 4.60 -16.08 15.83
C VAL A 107 5.31 -16.49 17.11
N LEU A 108 6.62 -16.32 17.11
CA LEU A 108 7.43 -16.48 18.31
C LEU A 108 7.26 -15.25 19.20
N VAL A 109 6.68 -15.45 20.37
CA VAL A 109 6.44 -14.38 21.34
C VAL A 109 7.52 -14.42 22.41
N MET A 110 8.46 -13.51 22.33
CA MET A 110 9.51 -13.32 23.34
C MET A 110 8.90 -12.70 24.58
N LEU A 111 8.97 -13.36 25.71
CA LEU A 111 8.37 -12.88 26.97
C LEU A 111 9.15 -11.73 27.60
N GLY A 112 10.39 -11.54 27.20
CA GLY A 112 11.25 -10.44 27.59
C GLY A 112 12.28 -10.12 26.53
N GLY A 113 13.17 -9.15 26.82
CA GLY A 113 14.20 -8.71 25.89
C GLY A 113 13.80 -7.51 25.05
N ARG A 114 14.57 -7.23 24.02
CA ARG A 114 14.36 -6.14 23.05
C ARG A 114 14.53 -6.68 21.62
N GLY A 115 13.86 -6.06 20.69
CA GLY A 115 14.08 -6.28 19.28
C GLY A 115 12.80 -6.36 18.47
N ALA A 116 12.82 -5.66 17.36
CA ALA A 116 11.77 -5.75 16.35
C ALA A 116 11.61 -7.20 15.86
N GLY A 117 10.44 -7.50 15.37
CA GLY A 117 10.14 -8.76 14.72
C GLY A 117 11.05 -9.01 13.52
N THR A 118 11.27 -10.28 13.23
CA THR A 118 11.94 -10.73 12.02
C THR A 118 11.10 -11.77 11.34
N ASN A 119 10.94 -11.66 10.03
CA ASN A 119 10.20 -12.64 9.26
C ASN A 119 11.15 -13.59 8.54
N ARG A 120 10.84 -14.89 8.65
CA ARG A 120 11.52 -15.97 7.92
C ARG A 120 10.48 -16.92 7.29
N GLY A 121 9.54 -16.37 6.51
CA GLY A 121 8.47 -17.14 5.90
C GLY A 121 7.39 -17.54 6.91
N PHE A 122 7.21 -18.83 7.20
CA PHE A 122 6.19 -19.35 8.14
C PHE A 122 6.30 -18.77 9.57
N TRP A 123 7.51 -18.42 10.02
CA TRP A 123 7.80 -17.92 11.34
C TRP A 123 8.01 -16.40 11.35
N SER A 124 7.41 -15.75 12.34
CA SER A 124 7.69 -14.35 12.72
C SER A 124 8.13 -14.31 14.19
N ARG A 125 8.70 -13.19 14.59
CA ARG A 125 9.12 -12.96 15.98
C ARG A 125 8.66 -11.60 16.47
N VAL A 126 8.09 -11.55 17.67
CA VAL A 126 7.70 -10.32 18.37
C VAL A 126 8.14 -10.38 19.83
N VAL A 127 8.20 -9.23 20.48
CA VAL A 127 8.37 -9.14 21.93
C VAL A 127 7.02 -8.86 22.58
N MET A 128 6.76 -9.47 23.73
CA MET A 128 5.46 -9.37 24.42
C MET A 128 5.02 -7.93 24.70
N VAL A 129 5.98 -7.05 24.97
CA VAL A 129 5.72 -5.64 25.32
C VAL A 129 5.58 -4.71 24.12
N GLU A 130 5.84 -5.19 22.90
CA GLU A 130 5.69 -4.36 21.71
C GLU A 130 4.23 -4.03 21.41
N SER A 131 4.01 -2.99 20.60
CA SER A 131 2.68 -2.54 20.21
C SER A 131 1.92 -3.56 19.38
N ASN A 132 0.60 -3.42 19.31
CA ASN A 132 -0.25 -4.22 18.43
C ASN A 132 0.11 -4.01 16.96
N GLY A 133 0.57 -2.83 16.60
CA GLY A 133 1.03 -2.53 15.23
C GLY A 133 2.23 -3.35 14.82
N VAL A 134 3.23 -3.50 15.69
CA VAL A 134 4.40 -4.38 15.44
C VAL A 134 3.97 -5.83 15.26
N TRP A 135 3.09 -6.33 16.14
CA TRP A 135 2.58 -7.70 16.02
C TRP A 135 1.85 -7.92 14.69
N LEU A 136 1.03 -6.95 14.26
CA LEU A 136 0.31 -7.02 12.98
C LEU A 136 1.27 -7.05 11.79
N MET A 137 2.29 -6.21 11.80
CA MET A 137 3.31 -6.16 10.76
C MET A 137 3.97 -7.53 10.59
N GLU A 138 4.42 -8.13 11.68
CA GLU A 138 5.06 -9.45 11.65
C GLU A 138 4.12 -10.59 11.24
N ILE A 139 2.85 -10.53 11.62
CA ILE A 139 1.85 -11.51 11.18
C ILE A 139 1.58 -11.38 9.68
N ILE A 140 1.49 -10.15 9.16
CA ILE A 140 1.33 -9.90 7.72
C ILE A 140 2.54 -10.46 6.97
N HIS A 141 3.77 -10.19 7.42
CA HIS A 141 4.98 -10.77 6.84
C HIS A 141 4.91 -12.31 6.80
N GLY A 142 4.58 -12.93 7.93
CA GLY A 142 4.52 -14.39 8.06
C GLY A 142 3.48 -15.06 7.17
N LEU A 143 2.30 -14.45 7.06
CA LEU A 143 1.19 -15.01 6.28
C LEU A 143 1.30 -14.72 4.78
N THR A 144 1.85 -13.57 4.39
CA THR A 144 1.73 -13.07 3.02
C THR A 144 3.05 -12.93 2.30
N GLY A 145 4.15 -12.82 3.02
CA GLY A 145 5.46 -12.46 2.47
C GLY A 145 5.56 -11.00 2.04
N PHE A 146 4.53 -10.18 2.31
CA PHE A 146 4.58 -8.73 2.06
C PHE A 146 5.69 -8.09 2.90
N LYS A 147 6.38 -7.09 2.37
CA LYS A 147 7.57 -6.51 2.98
C LYS A 147 7.30 -5.12 3.56
N ASP A 148 8.26 -4.63 4.35
CA ASP A 148 8.24 -3.28 4.88
C ASP A 148 8.19 -2.23 3.75
N LEU A 149 7.50 -1.13 4.02
CA LEU A 149 7.37 0.00 3.10
C LEU A 149 8.29 1.17 3.46
N TYR A 150 9.12 1.01 4.49
CA TYR A 150 10.18 1.93 4.85
C TYR A 150 11.55 1.40 4.42
N SER A 151 12.55 2.27 4.37
CA SER A 151 13.93 1.89 4.08
C SER A 151 14.81 2.10 5.30
N PHE A 152 15.71 1.13 5.55
CA PHE A 152 16.76 1.25 6.55
C PHE A 152 18.04 1.90 6.01
N ALA A 153 18.12 2.21 4.74
CA ALA A 153 19.31 2.75 4.13
C ALA A 153 19.55 4.20 4.57
N ASN A 154 20.78 4.50 4.98
CA ASN A 154 21.20 5.84 5.38
C ASN A 154 21.37 6.81 4.21
N ASP A 155 21.32 6.33 2.98
CA ASP A 155 21.59 7.06 1.74
C ASP A 155 20.32 7.25 0.87
N VAL A 156 19.14 7.10 1.47
CA VAL A 156 17.87 7.44 0.81
C VAL A 156 17.82 8.94 0.58
N ASP A 157 17.33 9.36 -0.58
CA ASP A 157 17.11 10.77 -0.89
C ASP A 157 16.31 11.43 0.25
N PRO A 158 16.86 12.43 0.96
CA PRO A 158 16.19 13.08 2.07
C PRO A 158 14.91 13.82 1.65
N LEU A 159 14.71 14.03 0.35
CA LEU A 159 13.47 14.60 -0.20
C LEU A 159 12.36 13.55 -0.37
N GLU A 160 12.71 12.25 -0.38
CA GLU A 160 11.73 11.18 -0.39
C GLU A 160 11.13 10.98 1.01
N ARG A 161 9.83 11.17 1.12
CA ARG A 161 9.09 11.03 2.38
C ARG A 161 8.51 9.64 2.50
N ASP A 162 8.63 9.06 3.68
CA ASP A 162 7.92 7.82 3.99
C ASP A 162 6.41 8.05 3.93
N ILE A 163 5.69 6.97 3.60
CA ILE A 163 4.23 6.95 3.70
C ILE A 163 3.78 7.03 5.18
N ASP A 164 4.70 6.71 6.11
CA ASP A 164 4.56 6.84 7.57
C ASP A 164 3.25 6.21 8.07
N THR A 165 2.55 6.88 8.99
CA THR A 165 1.32 6.36 9.63
C THR A 165 0.14 6.21 8.67
N PHE A 166 0.28 6.56 7.39
CA PHE A 166 -0.73 6.25 6.38
C PHE A 166 -0.72 4.78 5.93
N ASP A 167 0.27 3.99 6.36
CA ASP A 167 0.30 2.55 6.08
C ASP A 167 0.88 1.75 7.24
N GLN A 168 0.14 0.72 7.67
CA GLN A 168 0.55 -0.21 8.72
C GLN A 168 1.92 -0.84 8.45
N MET A 169 2.24 -1.12 7.18
CA MET A 169 3.51 -1.75 6.79
C MET A 169 4.68 -0.76 6.69
N SER A 170 4.43 0.52 6.95
CA SER A 170 5.45 1.56 7.04
C SER A 170 5.79 1.93 8.49
N ALA A 171 4.80 2.17 9.33
CA ALA A 171 5.03 2.73 10.67
C ALA A 171 4.62 1.81 11.81
N SER A 172 4.13 0.59 11.55
CA SER A 172 3.59 -0.32 12.60
C SER A 172 2.53 0.37 13.49
N SER A 173 1.74 1.25 12.91
CA SER A 173 0.90 2.21 13.66
C SER A 173 -0.51 1.71 13.96
N GLN A 174 -0.82 0.48 13.57
CA GLN A 174 -2.18 -0.06 13.63
C GLN A 174 -3.22 0.79 12.87
N THR A 175 -2.79 1.61 11.91
CA THR A 175 -3.64 2.33 10.97
C THR A 175 -4.07 1.43 9.82
N HIS A 176 -5.07 1.84 9.05
CA HIS A 176 -5.41 1.08 7.85
C HIS A 176 -4.26 1.13 6.82
N PRO A 177 -3.95 0.02 6.14
CA PRO A 177 -3.02 0.04 5.04
C PRO A 177 -3.51 0.92 3.89
N THR A 178 -2.59 1.44 3.09
CA THR A 178 -2.96 2.17 1.86
C THR A 178 -3.76 1.30 0.89
N ALA A 179 -4.42 1.93 -0.09
CA ALA A 179 -5.12 1.22 -1.15
C ALA A 179 -4.17 0.29 -1.94
N PHE A 180 -2.89 0.68 -2.10
CA PHE A 180 -1.86 -0.19 -2.68
C PHE A 180 -1.69 -1.47 -1.85
N THR A 181 -1.41 -1.33 -0.57
CA THR A 181 -1.17 -2.47 0.32
C THR A 181 -2.42 -3.34 0.46
N LYS A 182 -3.61 -2.75 0.61
CA LYS A 182 -4.87 -3.51 0.62
C LYS A 182 -5.08 -4.31 -0.65
N ASN A 183 -4.74 -3.76 -1.82
CA ASN A 183 -4.84 -4.48 -3.09
C ASN A 183 -3.87 -5.65 -3.15
N GLU A 184 -2.62 -5.46 -2.73
CA GLU A 184 -1.61 -6.53 -2.67
C GLU A 184 -1.99 -7.65 -1.69
N LEU A 185 -2.62 -7.31 -0.57
CA LEU A 185 -3.12 -8.28 0.42
C LEU A 185 -4.44 -8.96 -0.01
N GLY A 186 -5.04 -8.54 -1.13
CA GLY A 186 -6.35 -9.03 -1.60
C GLY A 186 -7.55 -8.46 -0.83
N TRP A 187 -7.33 -7.43 -0.02
CA TRP A 187 -8.37 -6.78 0.78
C TRP A 187 -9.15 -5.71 0.01
N LEU A 188 -8.60 -5.26 -1.10
CA LEU A 188 -9.22 -4.32 -2.03
C LEU A 188 -9.17 -4.89 -3.45
N ASP A 189 -10.31 -4.88 -4.14
CA ASP A 189 -10.36 -5.31 -5.53
C ASP A 189 -9.69 -4.28 -6.45
N ALA A 190 -8.94 -4.75 -7.44
CA ALA A 190 -8.29 -3.87 -8.41
C ALA A 190 -9.31 -2.97 -9.15
N ALA A 191 -10.55 -3.43 -9.34
CA ALA A 191 -11.62 -2.64 -9.96
C ALA A 191 -12.07 -1.43 -9.13
N ALA A 192 -11.76 -1.40 -7.82
CA ALA A 192 -12.01 -0.26 -6.96
C ALA A 192 -10.95 0.86 -7.10
N ILE A 193 -9.86 0.58 -7.82
CA ILE A 193 -8.81 1.53 -8.16
C ILE A 193 -9.03 1.99 -9.59
N VAL A 194 -9.45 3.23 -9.76
CA VAL A 194 -9.76 3.78 -11.08
C VAL A 194 -8.49 4.29 -11.74
N GLN A 195 -8.24 3.86 -12.98
CA GLN A 195 -7.13 4.38 -13.79
C GLN A 195 -7.49 5.75 -14.36
N HIS A 196 -6.68 6.78 -14.09
CA HIS A 196 -6.80 8.07 -14.78
C HIS A 196 -6.45 7.90 -16.25
N ALA A 197 -7.44 8.19 -17.10
CA ALA A 197 -7.34 7.98 -18.56
C ALA A 197 -6.68 9.15 -19.31
N GLY A 198 -6.28 10.18 -18.57
CA GLY A 198 -5.71 11.42 -19.13
C GLY A 198 -6.73 12.55 -19.21
N GLY A 199 -6.23 13.75 -19.48
CA GLY A 199 -7.03 14.96 -19.58
C GLY A 199 -7.36 15.60 -18.24
N THR A 200 -8.55 16.18 -18.14
CA THR A 200 -9.11 16.67 -16.89
C THR A 200 -10.28 15.77 -16.52
N ALA A 201 -10.18 15.12 -15.39
CA ALA A 201 -11.20 14.21 -14.89
C ALA A 201 -11.52 14.47 -13.42
N HIS A 202 -12.75 14.18 -13.03
CA HIS A 202 -13.24 14.29 -11.67
C HIS A 202 -13.52 12.90 -11.13
N TYR A 203 -13.21 12.70 -9.84
CA TYR A 203 -13.42 11.43 -9.15
C TYR A 203 -13.95 11.69 -7.75
N ASP A 204 -14.89 10.86 -7.32
CA ASP A 204 -15.35 10.80 -5.95
C ASP A 204 -14.61 9.68 -5.22
N LEU A 205 -13.74 10.04 -4.29
CA LEU A 205 -12.99 9.10 -3.47
C LEU A 205 -13.76 8.76 -2.19
N GLN A 206 -13.94 7.47 -1.95
CA GLN A 206 -14.36 6.97 -0.63
C GLN A 206 -13.14 6.83 0.27
N HIS A 207 -13.23 7.32 1.52
CA HIS A 207 -12.08 7.19 2.42
C HIS A 207 -11.81 5.72 2.81
N ASN A 208 -10.54 5.44 3.02
CA ASN A 208 -9.99 4.08 3.09
C ASN A 208 -10.49 3.25 4.29
N SER A 209 -10.96 3.88 5.38
CA SER A 209 -11.51 3.19 6.55
C SER A 209 -12.98 2.76 6.40
N LEU A 210 -13.67 3.19 5.34
CA LEU A 210 -15.02 2.66 5.05
C LEU A 210 -14.97 1.27 4.43
N ALA A 211 -16.07 0.54 4.61
CA ALA A 211 -16.23 -0.79 4.04
C ALA A 211 -16.04 -0.81 2.52
N GLN A 212 -15.45 -1.89 2.03
CA GLN A 212 -15.21 -2.14 0.62
C GLN A 212 -16.19 -3.21 0.09
N PRO A 213 -16.62 -3.16 -1.17
CA PRO A 213 -16.21 -2.20 -2.21
C PRO A 213 -16.79 -0.79 -1.98
N PRO A 214 -16.21 0.24 -2.65
CA PRO A 214 -16.77 1.58 -2.60
C PRO A 214 -18.22 1.65 -3.07
N ALA A 215 -18.97 2.63 -2.59
CA ALA A 215 -20.31 2.90 -3.08
C ALA A 215 -20.32 3.16 -4.61
N ALA A 216 -21.44 2.91 -5.25
CA ALA A 216 -21.58 3.11 -6.70
C ALA A 216 -21.17 4.54 -7.12
N GLY A 217 -20.37 4.63 -8.17
CA GLY A 217 -19.83 5.89 -8.70
C GLY A 217 -18.60 6.41 -7.94
N ARG A 218 -18.10 5.70 -6.94
CA ARG A 218 -16.92 6.09 -6.16
C ARG A 218 -15.74 5.14 -6.41
N ALA A 219 -14.55 5.68 -6.18
CA ALA A 219 -13.30 4.91 -6.19
C ALA A 219 -12.70 4.82 -4.78
N ALA A 220 -12.01 3.72 -4.47
CA ALA A 220 -11.16 3.63 -3.28
C ALA A 220 -9.87 4.44 -3.48
N ALA A 221 -9.35 4.44 -4.70
CA ALA A 221 -8.19 5.22 -5.10
C ALA A 221 -8.21 5.52 -6.60
N VAL A 222 -7.45 6.53 -7.01
CA VAL A 222 -7.16 6.83 -8.41
C VAL A 222 -5.68 6.56 -8.68
N ARG A 223 -5.40 5.80 -9.73
CA ARG A 223 -4.05 5.56 -10.23
C ARG A 223 -3.75 6.50 -11.39
N VAL A 224 -2.65 7.24 -11.30
CA VAL A 224 -2.14 8.14 -12.34
C VAL A 224 -0.84 7.57 -12.88
N GLY A 225 -0.82 7.29 -14.18
CA GLY A 225 0.30 6.61 -14.86
C GLY A 225 0.04 5.12 -15.10
N SER A 226 0.56 4.58 -16.20
CA SER A 226 0.31 3.21 -16.67
C SER A 226 1.44 2.24 -16.33
N GLY A 227 2.67 2.76 -16.10
CA GLY A 227 3.87 1.97 -15.78
C GLY A 227 4.32 2.15 -14.34
N PHE A 228 5.53 1.69 -14.03
CA PHE A 228 6.22 2.02 -12.79
C PHE A 228 7.34 3.01 -13.08
N PRO A 229 7.51 4.03 -12.24
CA PRO A 229 6.66 4.39 -11.11
C PRO A 229 5.30 4.93 -11.57
N TYR A 230 4.29 4.85 -10.68
CA TYR A 230 2.99 5.49 -10.85
C TYR A 230 2.53 6.13 -9.54
N VAL A 231 1.54 7.01 -9.61
CA VAL A 231 0.99 7.68 -8.43
C VAL A 231 -0.36 7.08 -8.06
N MET A 232 -0.56 6.87 -6.76
CA MET A 232 -1.86 6.56 -6.17
C MET A 232 -2.38 7.78 -5.43
N VAL A 233 -3.67 8.02 -5.54
CA VAL A 233 -4.39 9.09 -4.82
C VAL A 233 -5.54 8.46 -4.07
N GLU A 234 -5.61 8.65 -2.75
CA GLU A 234 -6.65 8.11 -1.90
C GLU A 234 -7.10 9.09 -0.81
N ALA A 235 -8.29 8.86 -0.27
CA ALA A 235 -8.85 9.65 0.80
C ALA A 235 -8.63 8.98 2.17
N ARG A 236 -8.28 9.78 3.19
CA ARG A 236 -8.08 9.33 4.57
C ARG A 236 -8.92 10.16 5.54
N ARG A 237 -9.53 9.50 6.52
CA ARG A 237 -10.29 10.16 7.61
C ARG A 237 -10.12 9.42 8.93
N LYS A 238 -10.11 10.18 10.03
CA LYS A 238 -10.06 9.67 11.41
C LYS A 238 -11.47 9.31 11.89
N THR A 239 -12.10 8.31 11.26
CA THR A 239 -13.50 7.93 11.54
C THR A 239 -13.63 6.66 12.38
N ASP A 240 -12.54 5.94 12.59
CA ASP A 240 -12.50 4.75 13.44
C ASP A 240 -11.32 4.80 14.41
N PRO A 241 -11.28 3.93 15.42
CA PRO A 241 -10.24 3.95 16.45
C PRO A 241 -8.82 3.76 15.90
N PHE A 242 -8.66 3.06 14.79
CA PHE A 242 -7.36 2.77 14.19
C PHE A 242 -6.79 4.00 13.47
N GLU A 243 -7.61 4.69 12.68
CA GLU A 243 -7.21 5.93 12.00
C GLU A 243 -7.06 7.11 12.99
N THR A 244 -7.87 7.12 14.07
CA THR A 244 -7.80 8.14 15.11
C THR A 244 -6.55 7.98 15.97
N GLY A 245 -6.20 6.73 16.30
CA GLY A 245 -5.08 6.42 17.22
C GLY A 245 -5.33 6.91 18.65
N PHE A 246 -4.25 7.03 19.41
CA PHE A 246 -4.23 7.54 20.78
C PHE A 246 -3.48 8.89 20.84
N PRO A 247 -4.16 10.01 20.73
CA PRO A 247 -3.51 11.33 20.60
C PRO A 247 -2.69 11.74 21.81
N LYS A 248 -2.81 11.07 22.95
CA LYS A 248 -2.08 11.37 24.18
C LYS A 248 -0.80 10.55 24.37
N THR A 249 -0.53 9.57 23.51
CA THR A 249 0.70 8.78 23.63
C THR A 249 1.84 9.46 22.87
N ASN A 250 3.05 9.37 23.43
CA ASN A 250 4.27 9.73 22.74
C ASN A 250 4.75 8.62 21.79
N ASP A 251 4.06 7.48 21.79
CA ASP A 251 4.37 6.35 20.96
C ASP A 251 3.91 6.62 19.51
N ALA A 252 4.86 6.68 18.59
CA ALA A 252 4.58 6.88 17.17
C ALA A 252 3.66 5.79 16.62
N GLU A 253 3.74 4.59 17.17
CA GLU A 253 3.00 3.42 16.73
C GLU A 253 1.50 3.45 17.08
N GLU A 254 1.07 4.38 17.92
CA GLU A 254 -0.34 4.47 18.36
C GLU A 254 -1.01 5.82 18.03
N ARG A 255 -0.34 6.70 17.31
CA ARG A 255 -0.85 8.07 17.03
C ARG A 255 -1.97 8.16 15.99
N GLY A 256 -2.25 7.08 15.28
CA GLY A 256 -3.16 7.11 14.13
C GLY A 256 -2.54 7.80 12.91
N ILE A 257 -3.35 8.10 11.89
CA ILE A 257 -2.86 8.81 10.70
C ILE A 257 -2.45 10.24 11.03
N ALA A 258 -1.41 10.72 10.34
CA ALA A 258 -0.86 12.05 10.57
C ALA A 258 -1.89 13.17 10.34
N SER A 259 -2.68 13.07 9.26
CA SER A 259 -3.72 14.05 8.91
C SER A 259 -4.86 13.43 8.10
N GLU A 260 -6.04 14.05 8.17
CA GLU A 260 -7.19 13.71 7.32
C GLU A 260 -7.11 14.48 6.00
N GLY A 261 -7.72 13.95 4.94
CA GLY A 261 -7.79 14.57 3.63
C GLY A 261 -7.42 13.61 2.52
N VAL A 262 -6.92 14.14 1.42
CA VAL A 262 -6.47 13.37 0.26
C VAL A 262 -4.94 13.30 0.24
N ILE A 263 -4.40 12.09 0.18
CA ILE A 263 -2.97 11.86 0.01
C ILE A 263 -2.67 11.38 -1.40
N ALA A 264 -1.48 11.75 -1.88
CA ALA A 264 -0.90 11.17 -3.08
C ALA A 264 0.47 10.59 -2.76
N TYR A 265 0.74 9.40 -3.26
CA TYR A 265 2.03 8.73 -3.08
C TYR A 265 2.45 8.02 -4.35
N ARG A 266 3.76 8.03 -4.59
CA ARG A 266 4.37 7.32 -5.71
C ARG A 266 4.64 5.87 -5.31
N VAL A 267 4.21 4.95 -6.15
CA VAL A 267 4.58 3.53 -6.08
C VAL A 267 5.78 3.32 -7.00
N GLN A 268 6.96 3.13 -6.43
CA GLN A 268 8.21 3.13 -7.18
C GLN A 268 8.54 1.78 -7.79
N THR A 269 8.05 0.70 -7.23
CA THR A 269 8.43 -0.65 -7.63
C THR A 269 7.29 -1.64 -7.56
N ARG A 270 7.39 -2.66 -8.40
CA ARG A 270 6.55 -3.86 -8.30
C ARG A 270 6.90 -4.75 -7.11
N ASN A 271 8.12 -4.70 -6.65
CA ASN A 271 8.61 -5.67 -5.66
C ASN A 271 9.33 -4.96 -4.51
N PRO A 272 8.65 -4.75 -3.38
CA PRO A 272 9.28 -4.21 -2.19
C PRO A 272 10.56 -4.97 -1.78
N THR A 273 10.62 -6.29 -2.05
CA THR A 273 11.79 -7.11 -1.67
C THR A 273 13.07 -6.79 -2.45
N ILE A 274 12.97 -6.33 -3.69
CA ILE A 274 14.14 -5.93 -4.47
C ILE A 274 14.78 -4.70 -3.84
N GLN A 275 13.97 -3.78 -3.36
CA GLN A 275 14.47 -2.54 -2.76
C GLN A 275 15.04 -2.71 -1.37
N GLU A 276 14.53 -3.64 -0.57
CA GLU A 276 15.23 -4.05 0.66
C GLU A 276 16.66 -4.54 0.37
N ARG A 277 16.84 -5.26 -0.74
CA ARG A 277 18.17 -5.78 -1.13
C ARG A 277 19.08 -4.71 -1.71
N GLU A 278 18.51 -3.78 -2.46
CA GLU A 278 19.26 -2.69 -3.11
C GLU A 278 19.45 -1.48 -2.19
N GLY A 279 18.70 -1.39 -1.09
CA GLY A 279 18.89 -0.42 0.01
C GLY A 279 18.61 1.04 -0.31
N HIS A 280 18.27 1.39 -1.55
CA HIS A 280 18.42 2.75 -2.02
C HIS A 280 17.11 3.50 -2.32
N LYS A 281 15.94 2.86 -2.25
CA LYS A 281 14.67 3.52 -2.60
C LYS A 281 13.53 3.04 -1.74
N LYS A 282 12.68 3.96 -1.32
CA LYS A 282 11.44 3.64 -0.61
C LYS A 282 10.42 3.03 -1.58
N PRO A 283 9.74 1.94 -1.23
CA PRO A 283 8.71 1.34 -2.10
C PRO A 283 7.56 2.31 -2.39
N LEU A 284 7.11 3.02 -1.36
CA LEU A 284 6.13 4.09 -1.45
C LEU A 284 6.75 5.41 -0.99
N VAL A 285 6.50 6.48 -1.74
CA VAL A 285 6.97 7.84 -1.43
C VAL A 285 5.78 8.78 -1.36
N LEU A 286 5.56 9.39 -0.20
CA LEU A 286 4.52 10.40 -0.03
C LEU A 286 4.87 11.66 -0.83
N MET A 287 3.96 12.09 -1.70
CA MET A 287 4.13 13.25 -2.57
C MET A 287 3.52 14.53 -1.98
N THR A 288 2.62 14.39 -1.03
CA THR A 288 1.98 15.50 -0.33
C THR A 288 2.64 15.73 1.03
N LEU A 289 2.86 16.98 1.43
CA LEU A 289 3.47 17.30 2.73
C LEU A 289 2.61 16.82 3.90
N GLN A 290 1.32 16.90 3.72
CA GLN A 290 0.24 16.43 4.57
C GLN A 290 -0.95 16.08 3.67
N ALA A 291 -1.98 15.46 4.21
CA ALA A 291 -3.20 15.23 3.44
C ALA A 291 -3.83 16.57 2.99
N LEU A 292 -4.15 16.66 1.71
CA LEU A 292 -4.74 17.85 1.10
C LEU A 292 -6.18 18.04 1.56
N GLN A 293 -6.51 19.28 1.86
CA GLN A 293 -7.85 19.73 2.26
C GLN A 293 -8.61 20.28 1.04
N PRO A 294 -9.96 20.45 1.14
CA PRO A 294 -10.76 21.12 0.12
C PRO A 294 -10.16 22.46 -0.33
N GLY A 295 -10.08 22.66 -1.65
CA GLY A 295 -9.47 23.83 -2.28
C GLY A 295 -7.94 23.74 -2.46
N GLN A 296 -7.27 22.78 -1.84
CA GLN A 296 -5.83 22.61 -2.00
C GLN A 296 -5.46 21.78 -3.24
N SER A 297 -4.28 22.04 -3.76
CA SER A 297 -3.72 21.34 -4.91
C SER A 297 -2.28 20.94 -4.66
N ALA A 298 -1.85 19.87 -5.32
CA ALA A 298 -0.47 19.42 -5.35
C ALA A 298 -0.04 19.00 -6.75
N PRO A 299 1.22 19.26 -7.14
CA PRO A 299 1.80 18.68 -8.34
C PRO A 299 2.06 17.19 -8.11
N LEU A 300 1.73 16.39 -9.12
CA LEU A 300 2.12 14.99 -9.24
C LEU A 300 3.21 14.85 -10.30
N ASP A 301 3.61 13.61 -10.57
CA ASP A 301 4.58 13.30 -11.61
C ASP A 301 4.12 13.81 -12.99
N ASN A 302 5.10 14.11 -13.84
CA ASN A 302 4.88 14.55 -15.23
C ASN A 302 4.02 15.81 -15.39
N GLY A 303 3.98 16.67 -14.35
CA GLY A 303 3.23 17.93 -14.39
C GLY A 303 1.72 17.78 -14.25
N VAL A 304 1.25 16.61 -13.89
CA VAL A 304 -0.15 16.38 -13.51
C VAL A 304 -0.45 17.15 -12.24
N THR A 305 -1.64 17.73 -12.14
CA THR A 305 -2.10 18.45 -10.94
C THR A 305 -3.27 17.70 -10.30
N LEU A 306 -3.17 17.45 -9.01
CA LEU A 306 -4.25 16.98 -8.16
C LEU A 306 -4.87 18.17 -7.43
N THR A 307 -6.19 18.30 -7.45
CA THR A 307 -6.93 19.30 -6.68
C THR A 307 -8.03 18.61 -5.88
N VAL A 308 -8.18 18.94 -4.61
CA VAL A 308 -9.32 18.50 -3.80
C VAL A 308 -10.44 19.51 -4.01
N ALA A 309 -11.48 19.10 -4.73
CA ALA A 309 -12.59 19.99 -5.10
C ALA A 309 -13.54 20.26 -3.90
N GLY A 310 -13.71 19.27 -3.03
CA GLY A 310 -14.56 19.42 -1.87
C GLY A 310 -14.73 18.13 -1.07
N GLU A 311 -15.42 18.25 0.06
CA GLU A 311 -15.88 17.08 0.82
C GLU A 311 -17.18 16.53 0.25
N ILE A 312 -17.31 15.22 0.30
CA ILE A 312 -18.56 14.50 0.01
C ILE A 312 -18.87 13.54 1.16
N PRO A 313 -20.11 13.09 1.35
CA PRO A 313 -20.42 12.10 2.38
C PRO A 313 -19.51 10.87 2.27
N GLY A 314 -18.70 10.60 3.30
CA GLY A 314 -17.77 9.47 3.35
C GLY A 314 -16.53 9.59 2.47
N GLY A 315 -16.13 10.80 2.05
CA GLY A 315 -14.92 10.98 1.24
C GLY A 315 -14.67 12.37 0.72
N PHE A 316 -14.01 12.45 -0.45
CA PHE A 316 -13.64 13.72 -1.09
C PHE A 316 -13.85 13.64 -2.59
N ALA A 317 -14.35 14.74 -3.18
CA ALA A 317 -14.31 14.95 -4.63
C ALA A 317 -12.96 15.54 -5.01
N ILE A 318 -12.33 14.97 -6.04
CA ILE A 318 -11.03 15.41 -6.55
C ILE A 318 -11.10 15.69 -8.05
N GLN A 319 -10.19 16.54 -8.51
CA GLN A 319 -9.88 16.72 -9.93
C GLN A 319 -8.41 16.32 -10.16
N VAL A 320 -8.19 15.50 -11.17
CA VAL A 320 -6.86 15.18 -11.71
C VAL A 320 -6.78 15.81 -13.09
N LYS A 321 -5.76 16.64 -13.30
CA LYS A 321 -5.59 17.42 -14.54
C LYS A 321 -4.19 17.22 -15.09
N ASP A 322 -4.11 16.67 -16.30
CA ASP A 322 -2.85 16.60 -17.04
C ASP A 322 -2.40 17.98 -17.55
N PRO A 323 -1.09 18.21 -17.70
CA PRO A 323 -0.59 19.41 -18.30
C PRO A 323 -1.06 19.52 -19.74
N ALA A 324 -1.28 20.73 -20.19
CA ALA A 324 -1.59 20.99 -21.59
C ALA A 324 -0.35 20.77 -22.48
N THR A 325 -0.58 20.31 -23.69
CA THR A 325 0.43 20.19 -24.73
C THR A 325 -0.19 20.55 -26.09
N THR A 326 0.66 20.89 -27.07
CA THR A 326 0.21 21.24 -28.40
C THR A 326 0.33 20.03 -29.33
N VAL A 327 -0.71 19.76 -30.08
CA VAL A 327 -0.72 18.69 -31.09
C VAL A 327 0.29 19.03 -32.18
N PRO A 328 1.32 18.19 -32.41
CA PRO A 328 2.28 18.43 -33.50
C PRO A 328 1.63 18.30 -34.87
N ASP A 329 2.18 18.99 -35.84
CA ASP A 329 1.83 18.74 -37.22
C ASP A 329 2.55 17.49 -37.72
N VAL A 330 1.77 16.49 -38.10
CA VAL A 330 2.28 15.21 -38.60
C VAL A 330 1.72 14.89 -40.00
N PHE A 331 1.06 15.84 -40.65
CA PHE A 331 0.56 15.68 -41.99
C PHE A 331 1.73 15.41 -42.98
N GLU A 332 1.53 14.51 -43.90
CA GLU A 332 2.53 14.07 -44.90
C GLU A 332 3.77 13.34 -44.32
N LEU A 333 3.87 13.17 -43.04
CA LEU A 333 4.96 12.40 -42.44
C LEU A 333 4.70 10.89 -42.53
N GLN A 334 5.79 10.12 -42.65
CA GLN A 334 5.74 8.68 -42.54
C GLN A 334 5.15 8.30 -41.17
N GLY A 335 4.30 7.28 -41.12
CA GLY A 335 3.54 6.93 -39.91
C GLY A 335 4.41 6.69 -38.69
N THR A 336 5.59 6.06 -38.82
CA THR A 336 6.53 5.85 -37.72
C THR A 336 7.13 7.15 -37.17
N ILE A 337 7.46 8.09 -38.04
CA ILE A 337 7.97 9.43 -37.67
C ILE A 337 6.85 10.22 -36.98
N ALA A 338 5.66 10.19 -37.56
CA ALA A 338 4.47 10.83 -36.99
C ALA A 338 4.17 10.31 -35.58
N ALA A 339 4.20 8.99 -35.36
CA ALA A 339 4.02 8.41 -34.04
C ALA A 339 5.06 8.89 -33.02
N HIS A 340 6.32 8.96 -33.44
CA HIS A 340 7.40 9.42 -32.56
C HIS A 340 7.20 10.90 -32.14
N LEU A 341 6.85 11.79 -33.07
CA LEU A 341 6.56 13.19 -32.75
C LEU A 341 5.36 13.36 -31.82
N VAL A 342 4.31 12.59 -32.04
CA VAL A 342 3.13 12.57 -31.18
C VAL A 342 3.52 12.11 -29.79
N GLN A 343 4.34 11.04 -29.64
CA GLN A 343 4.84 10.56 -28.39
C GLN A 343 5.76 11.56 -27.67
N GLN A 344 6.66 12.23 -28.40
CA GLN A 344 7.52 13.29 -27.86
C GLN A 344 6.70 14.47 -27.29
N ALA A 345 5.56 14.78 -27.90
CA ALA A 345 4.62 15.77 -27.38
C ALA A 345 3.83 15.24 -26.13
N GLY A 346 4.07 14.01 -25.71
CA GLY A 346 3.35 13.38 -24.60
C GLY A 346 1.92 12.98 -24.95
N LEU A 347 1.64 12.72 -26.21
CA LEU A 347 0.35 12.31 -26.76
C LEU A 347 0.38 10.83 -27.18
N VAL A 348 -0.79 10.21 -27.34
CA VAL A 348 -0.92 8.81 -27.72
C VAL A 348 -1.22 8.69 -29.20
N PRO A 349 -0.34 8.11 -30.02
CA PRO A 349 -0.60 7.91 -31.45
C PRO A 349 -1.60 6.76 -31.65
N LYS A 350 -2.56 6.98 -32.55
CA LYS A 350 -3.50 5.95 -33.02
C LYS A 350 -3.57 6.00 -34.53
N PHE A 351 -3.40 4.86 -35.19
CA PHE A 351 -3.50 4.75 -36.62
C PHE A 351 -4.86 4.22 -37.09
N THR A 352 -5.28 4.71 -38.24
CA THR A 352 -6.42 4.21 -39.03
C THR A 352 -6.05 4.15 -40.52
N GLY A 353 -6.73 3.35 -41.28
CA GLY A 353 -6.44 3.17 -42.72
C GLY A 353 -5.37 2.09 -42.96
N ALA A 354 -4.26 2.42 -43.59
CA ALA A 354 -3.20 1.47 -43.90
C ALA A 354 -2.59 0.86 -42.62
N THR A 355 -2.32 -0.45 -42.63
CA THR A 355 -1.84 -1.21 -41.46
C THR A 355 -0.32 -1.17 -41.28
N ASN A 356 0.44 -0.77 -42.28
CA ASN A 356 1.91 -0.66 -42.20
C ASN A 356 2.35 0.80 -42.09
N PRO A 357 2.63 1.32 -40.88
CA PRO A 357 3.01 2.72 -40.69
C PRO A 357 4.40 3.06 -41.25
N THR A 358 5.26 2.08 -41.54
CA THR A 358 6.58 2.29 -42.12
C THR A 358 6.51 2.59 -43.62
N ALA A 359 5.48 2.08 -44.32
CA ALA A 359 5.29 2.24 -45.73
C ALA A 359 4.17 3.23 -46.11
N ALA A 360 3.58 3.89 -45.11
CA ALA A 360 2.44 4.76 -45.29
C ALA A 360 2.68 6.15 -44.70
N PHE A 361 1.98 7.14 -45.24
CA PHE A 361 2.05 8.53 -44.85
C PHE A 361 0.73 9.00 -44.27
N VAL A 362 0.80 9.95 -43.32
CA VAL A 362 -0.36 10.56 -42.70
C VAL A 362 -1.06 11.49 -43.68
N ILE A 363 -2.31 11.21 -44.01
CA ILE A 363 -3.14 12.03 -44.89
C ILE A 363 -4.17 12.87 -44.16
N SER A 364 -4.37 12.62 -42.86
CA SER A 364 -5.14 13.48 -41.97
C SER A 364 -4.85 13.12 -40.52
N GLN A 365 -5.01 14.09 -39.63
CA GLN A 365 -4.90 13.92 -38.18
C GLN A 365 -6.08 14.58 -37.44
N SER A 366 -6.42 14.00 -36.28
CA SER A 366 -7.38 14.56 -35.37
C SER A 366 -6.94 14.26 -33.90
N PRO A 367 -6.82 15.29 -33.03
CA PRO A 367 -7.08 16.72 -33.27
C PRO A 367 -6.13 17.35 -34.31
N LEU A 368 -6.51 18.50 -34.83
CA LEU A 368 -5.69 19.26 -35.82
C LEU A 368 -4.37 19.75 -35.17
N ALA A 369 -3.35 19.92 -35.97
CA ALA A 369 -2.08 20.54 -35.61
C ALA A 369 -2.28 21.91 -34.96
N GLY A 370 -1.45 22.22 -33.96
CA GLY A 370 -1.53 23.46 -33.19
C GLY A 370 -2.63 23.50 -32.12
N LYS A 371 -3.55 22.54 -32.07
CA LYS A 371 -4.57 22.49 -31.02
C LYS A 371 -3.94 22.16 -29.70
N VAL A 372 -4.30 22.93 -28.67
CA VAL A 372 -3.91 22.64 -27.26
C VAL A 372 -4.84 21.58 -26.70
N VAL A 373 -4.26 20.50 -26.22
CA VAL A 373 -4.95 19.36 -25.61
C VAL A 373 -4.22 18.94 -24.34
N SER A 374 -4.82 18.11 -23.52
CA SER A 374 -4.13 17.52 -22.35
C SER A 374 -3.12 16.48 -22.82
N ARG A 375 -1.98 16.35 -22.12
CA ARG A 375 -1.04 15.23 -22.30
C ARG A 375 -1.81 13.91 -22.11
N GLY A 376 -1.37 12.87 -22.81
CA GLY A 376 -2.08 11.59 -22.84
C GLY A 376 -3.27 11.55 -23.81
N SER A 377 -3.70 12.69 -24.37
CA SER A 377 -4.76 12.71 -25.40
C SER A 377 -4.36 11.91 -26.63
N THR A 378 -5.32 11.22 -27.24
CA THR A 378 -5.08 10.43 -28.45
C THR A 378 -5.08 11.33 -29.68
N VAL A 379 -4.04 11.19 -30.52
CA VAL A 379 -4.00 11.76 -31.86
C VAL A 379 -4.23 10.62 -32.86
N THR A 380 -5.39 10.64 -33.49
CA THR A 380 -5.75 9.69 -34.56
C THR A 380 -5.19 10.16 -35.90
N MET A 381 -4.36 9.33 -36.48
CA MET A 381 -3.71 9.60 -37.78
C MET A 381 -4.22 8.60 -38.80
N ARG A 382 -4.77 9.09 -39.92
CA ARG A 382 -5.19 8.26 -41.05
C ARG A 382 -4.01 8.08 -42.01
N LEU A 383 -3.65 6.81 -42.23
CA LEU A 383 -2.53 6.42 -43.09
C LEU A 383 -2.99 6.00 -44.47
N LYS A 384 -2.17 6.32 -45.50
CA LYS A 384 -2.32 5.86 -46.89
C LYS A 384 -0.97 5.41 -47.43
N ILE A 385 -0.94 4.27 -48.13
CA ILE A 385 0.25 3.78 -48.82
C ILE A 385 0.35 4.50 -50.17
N GLY A 386 1.56 4.87 -50.57
CA GLY A 386 1.86 5.55 -51.84
C GLY A 386 2.30 6.99 -51.63
N PRO A 387 2.73 7.67 -52.71
CA PRO A 387 3.15 9.06 -52.61
C PRO A 387 2.00 9.92 -52.11
N VAL A 388 2.35 10.87 -51.24
CA VAL A 388 1.44 11.93 -50.80
C VAL A 388 1.11 12.77 -52.04
N PRO A 389 -0.16 13.13 -52.24
CA PRO A 389 -0.56 13.89 -53.44
C PRO A 389 0.13 15.24 -53.53
#